data_03a66097a5f37ac0a84fe09129a5ac07
#
_entry.id   03a66097a5f37ac0a84fe09129a5ac07
#
_cell.length_a   1.000
_cell.length_b   1.000
_cell.length_c   1.000
_cell.angle_alpha   90.00
_cell.angle_beta   90.00
_cell.angle_gamma   90.00
#
_symmetry.space_group_name_H-M   'P 1'
#
loop_
_entity.id
_entity.type
_entity.pdbx_description
1 polymer ?
#
loop_
_entity_poly.entity_id
_entity_poly.type
_entity_poly.pdbx_seq_one_letter_code
_entity_poly.pdbx_strand_id
1 'polypeptide(L)'
;PFDSVEARGLNEDIFETIYYAAVETSMELAKIQGTYETYDGCPASKGILQFDMWGVTPTDRWEWNVLKEEIKEHGLRNSLLLAPMPTASTAQILGNNECFEPYTSNIYTRRVLSGEFIIVNKHLLRDLTKLGLWDDDMKNRIIAANGSIQNINEIPDNLKALYRTAWEIPQRALIDMSADRGAYICQSQSLNVFMENVNTAKLTSMHFYSWKKGLKTGMYYLRTKAATDAIKFTVDKKYKEVPATAKAAVPEAPEAPRKAIQDMTDEEQAAMACSIENGDDCEMCS
;
A
#
# COMPACT_ATOMS: atom_id res chain seq x y z
N PRO A 1 -1.71 -10.06 9.48
CA PRO A 1 -0.69 -9.67 8.48
C PRO A 1 -1.32 -8.82 7.38
N PHE A 2 -0.54 -7.85 6.85
CA PHE A 2 -1.04 -6.88 5.86
C PHE A 2 -1.61 -7.52 4.58
N ASP A 3 -1.02 -8.60 4.10
CA ASP A 3 -1.41 -9.33 2.91
C ASP A 3 -2.37 -10.50 3.17
N SER A 4 -2.94 -10.58 4.37
CA SER A 4 -3.93 -11.60 4.71
C SER A 4 -5.32 -11.25 4.16
N VAL A 5 -6.16 -12.29 4.01
CA VAL A 5 -7.56 -12.14 3.59
C VAL A 5 -8.34 -11.28 4.60
N GLU A 6 -8.09 -11.48 5.90
CA GLU A 6 -8.72 -10.73 6.97
C GLU A 6 -8.35 -9.23 6.92
N ALA A 7 -7.08 -8.92 6.61
CA ALA A 7 -6.65 -7.53 6.47
C ALA A 7 -7.29 -6.86 5.24
N ARG A 8 -7.46 -7.59 4.14
CA ARG A 8 -8.16 -7.09 2.95
C ARG A 8 -9.64 -6.83 3.24
N GLY A 9 -10.33 -7.77 3.87
CA GLY A 9 -11.73 -7.57 4.28
C GLY A 9 -11.90 -6.40 5.23
N LEU A 10 -11.02 -6.26 6.24
CA LEU A 10 -11.04 -5.11 7.14
C LEU A 10 -10.79 -3.77 6.40
N ASN A 11 -9.91 -3.76 5.42
CA ASN A 11 -9.64 -2.59 4.59
C ASN A 11 -10.90 -2.16 3.79
N GLU A 12 -11.61 -3.10 3.20
CA GLU A 12 -12.89 -2.84 2.52
C GLU A 12 -13.94 -2.29 3.49
N ASP A 13 -14.14 -2.95 4.62
CA ASP A 13 -15.08 -2.56 5.67
C ASP A 13 -14.89 -1.13 6.18
N ILE A 14 -13.61 -0.75 6.40
CA ILE A 14 -13.26 0.60 6.85
C ILE A 14 -13.65 1.63 5.78
N PHE A 15 -13.27 1.39 4.52
CA PHE A 15 -13.50 2.38 3.46
C PHE A 15 -14.97 2.43 3.02
N GLU A 16 -15.68 1.31 3.04
CA GLU A 16 -17.13 1.29 2.84
C GLU A 16 -17.83 2.14 3.91
N THR A 17 -17.47 1.95 5.18
CA THR A 17 -18.05 2.73 6.31
C THR A 17 -17.76 4.22 6.17
N ILE A 18 -16.52 4.61 5.85
CA ILE A 18 -16.15 6.01 5.69
C ILE A 18 -16.91 6.62 4.51
N TYR A 19 -17.05 5.88 3.40
CA TYR A 19 -17.75 6.36 2.23
C TYR A 19 -19.23 6.51 2.46
N TYR A 20 -19.87 5.54 3.14
CA TYR A 20 -21.28 5.64 3.52
C TYR A 20 -21.55 6.90 4.35
N ALA A 21 -20.82 7.09 5.44
CA ALA A 21 -20.99 8.24 6.31
C ALA A 21 -20.73 9.59 5.59
N ALA A 22 -19.76 9.62 4.68
CA ALA A 22 -19.46 10.82 3.91
C ALA A 22 -20.58 11.15 2.91
N VAL A 23 -21.12 10.15 2.23
CA VAL A 23 -22.23 10.32 1.27
C VAL A 23 -23.51 10.73 2.01
N GLU A 24 -23.85 10.04 3.11
CA GLU A 24 -25.01 10.36 3.95
C GLU A 24 -24.93 11.81 4.45
N THR A 25 -23.80 12.22 5.04
CA THR A 25 -23.62 13.59 5.52
C THR A 25 -23.72 14.61 4.38
N SER A 26 -23.15 14.31 3.19
CA SER A 26 -23.24 15.21 2.04
C SER A 26 -24.68 15.35 1.53
N MET A 27 -25.48 14.30 1.59
CA MET A 27 -26.92 14.34 1.28
C MET A 27 -27.68 15.17 2.32
N GLU A 28 -27.43 14.98 3.61
CA GLU A 28 -28.06 15.78 4.68
C GLU A 28 -27.70 17.28 4.54
N LEU A 29 -26.46 17.59 4.19
CA LEU A 29 -26.05 18.97 3.91
C LEU A 29 -26.77 19.52 2.69
N ALA A 30 -27.03 18.72 1.66
CA ALA A 30 -27.76 19.15 0.48
C ALA A 30 -29.22 19.50 0.80
N LYS A 31 -29.87 18.80 1.73
CA LYS A 31 -31.22 19.16 2.23
C LYS A 31 -31.28 20.59 2.79
N ILE A 32 -30.18 21.08 3.37
CA ILE A 32 -30.13 22.39 4.04
C ILE A 32 -29.57 23.47 3.11
N GLN A 33 -28.53 23.15 2.35
CA GLN A 33 -27.71 24.12 1.60
C GLN A 33 -27.86 24.03 0.08
N GLY A 34 -28.66 23.07 -0.39
CA GLY A 34 -28.75 22.73 -1.82
C GLY A 34 -27.56 21.91 -2.31
N THR A 35 -27.66 21.42 -3.52
CA THR A 35 -26.64 20.62 -4.21
C THR A 35 -25.45 21.45 -4.66
N TYR A 36 -24.37 20.79 -5.08
CA TYR A 36 -23.31 21.49 -5.83
C TYR A 36 -23.80 21.86 -7.24
N GLU A 37 -23.20 22.88 -7.83
CA GLU A 37 -23.67 23.55 -9.06
C GLU A 37 -23.90 22.61 -10.25
N THR A 38 -23.04 21.60 -10.45
CA THR A 38 -23.09 20.66 -11.58
C THR A 38 -23.67 19.29 -11.18
N TYR A 39 -24.54 19.23 -10.17
CA TYR A 39 -25.13 18.00 -9.68
C TYR A 39 -26.04 17.34 -10.73
N ASP A 40 -26.82 18.13 -11.44
CA ASP A 40 -27.81 17.62 -12.39
C ASP A 40 -27.15 16.88 -13.55
N GLY A 41 -27.60 15.64 -13.78
CA GLY A 41 -27.08 14.75 -14.79
C GLY A 41 -25.80 13.98 -14.43
N CYS A 42 -25.20 14.24 -13.25
CA CYS A 42 -24.07 13.44 -12.74
C CYS A 42 -24.49 12.01 -12.40
N PRO A 43 -23.56 11.06 -12.24
CA PRO A 43 -23.89 9.69 -11.84
C PRO A 43 -24.72 9.60 -10.54
N ALA A 44 -24.36 10.37 -9.52
CA ALA A 44 -25.05 10.36 -8.24
C ALA A 44 -26.51 10.81 -8.35
N SER A 45 -26.88 11.74 -9.24
CA SER A 45 -28.25 12.15 -9.50
C SER A 45 -29.14 11.02 -10.05
N LYS A 46 -28.49 9.94 -10.54
CA LYS A 46 -29.13 8.73 -11.03
C LYS A 46 -29.04 7.57 -10.02
N GLY A 47 -28.54 7.83 -8.82
CA GLY A 47 -28.30 6.80 -7.79
C GLY A 47 -27.08 5.89 -8.09
N ILE A 48 -26.16 6.35 -8.96
CA ILE A 48 -24.93 5.63 -9.32
C ILE A 48 -23.79 6.20 -8.48
N LEU A 49 -23.26 5.40 -7.57
CA LEU A 49 -22.15 5.77 -6.69
C LEU A 49 -20.81 5.19 -7.17
N GLN A 50 -19.72 5.45 -6.45
CA GLN A 50 -18.38 5.06 -6.88
C GLN A 50 -18.23 3.54 -7.05
N PHE A 51 -18.73 2.73 -6.12
CA PHE A 51 -18.67 1.27 -6.20
C PHE A 51 -19.50 0.70 -7.37
N ASP A 52 -20.64 1.34 -7.72
CA ASP A 52 -21.42 0.94 -8.90
C ASP A 52 -20.61 1.10 -10.19
N MET A 53 -19.88 2.22 -10.31
CA MET A 53 -19.02 2.49 -11.48
C MET A 53 -17.84 1.51 -11.56
N TRP A 54 -17.45 0.91 -10.44
CA TRP A 54 -16.41 -0.12 -10.37
C TRP A 54 -16.95 -1.54 -10.52
N GLY A 55 -18.28 -1.70 -10.61
CA GLY A 55 -18.93 -3.00 -10.67
C GLY A 55 -18.79 -3.82 -9.40
N VAL A 56 -18.61 -3.14 -8.24
CA VAL A 56 -18.51 -3.76 -6.92
C VAL A 56 -19.86 -3.70 -6.24
N THR A 57 -20.29 -4.83 -5.66
CA THR A 57 -21.48 -4.88 -4.80
C THR A 57 -21.02 -4.61 -3.37
N PRO A 58 -21.52 -3.55 -2.71
CA PRO A 58 -21.20 -3.27 -1.31
C PRO A 58 -21.78 -4.36 -0.40
N THR A 59 -21.32 -4.40 0.85
CA THR A 59 -21.85 -5.33 1.85
C THR A 59 -23.27 -4.93 2.29
N ASP A 60 -23.92 -5.79 3.05
CA ASP A 60 -25.21 -5.51 3.70
C ASP A 60 -25.05 -4.77 5.04
N ARG A 61 -23.88 -4.27 5.34
CA ARG A 61 -23.57 -3.50 6.57
C ARG A 61 -24.36 -2.19 6.65
N TRP A 62 -24.59 -1.57 5.49
CA TRP A 62 -25.22 -0.26 5.37
C TRP A 62 -26.40 -0.29 4.42
N GLU A 63 -27.42 0.54 4.67
CA GLU A 63 -28.64 0.63 3.88
C GLU A 63 -28.45 1.44 2.59
N TRP A 64 -27.53 0.97 1.72
CA TRP A 64 -27.16 1.66 0.49
C TRP A 64 -28.33 1.97 -0.43
N ASN A 65 -29.33 1.08 -0.51
CA ASN A 65 -30.48 1.30 -1.38
C ASN A 65 -31.36 2.45 -0.87
N VAL A 66 -31.56 2.55 0.45
CA VAL A 66 -32.29 3.65 1.07
C VAL A 66 -31.56 4.96 0.81
N LEU A 67 -30.25 5.00 1.09
CA LEU A 67 -29.43 6.19 0.86
C LEU A 67 -29.42 6.64 -0.61
N LYS A 68 -29.39 5.71 -1.57
CA LYS A 68 -29.46 6.03 -3.00
C LYS A 68 -30.79 6.70 -3.39
N GLU A 69 -31.91 6.26 -2.83
CA GLU A 69 -33.20 6.92 -3.10
C GLU A 69 -33.25 8.33 -2.47
N GLU A 70 -32.74 8.50 -1.25
CA GLU A 70 -32.63 9.83 -0.63
C GLU A 70 -31.71 10.78 -1.41
N ILE A 71 -30.61 10.27 -1.98
CA ILE A 71 -29.71 11.05 -2.86
C ILE A 71 -30.44 11.50 -4.13
N LYS A 72 -31.25 10.64 -4.74
CA LYS A 72 -32.03 11.04 -5.93
C LYS A 72 -33.03 12.15 -5.61
N GLU A 73 -33.62 12.14 -4.41
CA GLU A 73 -34.59 13.15 -3.97
C GLU A 73 -33.93 14.45 -3.55
N HIS A 74 -32.86 14.39 -2.77
CA HIS A 74 -32.27 15.55 -2.08
C HIS A 74 -30.93 16.02 -2.69
N GLY A 75 -30.26 15.15 -3.43
CA GLY A 75 -28.96 15.41 -4.02
C GLY A 75 -27.79 15.26 -3.07
N LEU A 76 -26.62 15.72 -3.53
CA LEU A 76 -25.39 15.77 -2.73
C LEU A 76 -24.84 17.20 -2.70
N ARG A 77 -24.31 17.61 -1.55
CA ARG A 77 -23.64 18.92 -1.39
C ARG A 77 -22.25 18.94 -1.99
N ASN A 78 -21.55 17.80 -2.03
CA ASN A 78 -20.17 17.67 -2.49
C ASN A 78 -20.08 16.66 -3.64
N SER A 79 -19.36 17.03 -4.70
CA SER A 79 -19.19 16.15 -5.86
C SER A 79 -18.21 15.02 -5.62
N LEU A 80 -17.17 15.25 -4.80
CA LEU A 80 -16.13 14.29 -4.44
C LEU A 80 -15.92 14.35 -2.93
N LEU A 81 -15.81 13.19 -2.29
CA LEU A 81 -15.83 13.06 -0.84
C LEU A 81 -14.51 12.52 -0.28
N LEU A 82 -13.95 11.48 -0.88
CA LEU A 82 -12.76 10.80 -0.36
C LEU A 82 -11.57 10.93 -1.30
N ALA A 83 -10.45 11.37 -0.73
CA ALA A 83 -9.15 11.51 -1.39
C ALA A 83 -8.02 11.19 -0.40
N PRO A 84 -7.65 9.92 -0.22
CA PRO A 84 -6.58 9.54 0.69
C PRO A 84 -5.25 10.17 0.28
N MET A 85 -4.74 11.04 1.16
CA MET A 85 -3.50 11.79 0.97
C MET A 85 -2.32 11.10 1.69
N PRO A 86 -1.05 11.51 1.42
CA PRO A 86 0.12 10.90 2.04
C PRO A 86 0.19 11.03 3.56
N THR A 87 -0.42 12.07 4.14
CA THR A 87 -0.46 12.34 5.59
C THR A 87 0.91 12.49 6.27
N ALA A 88 1.96 12.85 5.51
CA ALA A 88 3.33 12.83 5.97
C ALA A 88 3.57 13.57 7.31
N SER A 89 3.04 14.79 7.46
CA SER A 89 3.16 15.57 8.69
C SER A 89 2.16 15.13 9.77
N THR A 90 0.91 14.92 9.37
CA THR A 90 -0.18 14.56 10.30
C THR A 90 0.07 13.18 10.93
N ALA A 91 0.52 12.20 10.15
CA ALA A 91 0.86 10.87 10.65
C ALA A 91 1.97 10.95 11.72
N GLN A 92 2.96 11.83 11.52
CA GLN A 92 4.04 12.01 12.48
C GLN A 92 3.58 12.66 13.79
N ILE A 93 2.70 13.67 13.72
CA ILE A 93 2.12 14.31 14.90
C ILE A 93 1.35 13.29 15.74
N LEU A 94 0.62 12.39 15.09
CA LEU A 94 -0.18 11.35 15.74
C LEU A 94 0.62 10.10 16.12
N GLY A 95 1.91 10.01 15.74
CA GLY A 95 2.75 8.84 15.97
C GLY A 95 2.30 7.60 15.18
N ASN A 96 1.75 7.81 13.99
CA ASN A 96 1.34 6.76 13.06
C ASN A 96 2.31 6.67 11.87
N ASN A 97 2.18 5.60 11.08
CA ASN A 97 2.82 5.52 9.78
C ASN A 97 2.10 6.43 8.77
N GLU A 98 2.84 6.96 7.80
CA GLU A 98 2.26 7.73 6.69
C GLU A 98 1.70 6.79 5.62
N CYS A 99 0.73 7.26 4.84
CA CYS A 99 0.01 6.48 3.82
C CYS A 99 -0.68 5.22 4.39
N PHE A 100 -0.90 4.21 3.54
CA PHE A 100 -1.55 2.95 3.89
C PHE A 100 -0.60 1.76 3.91
N GLU A 101 0.60 1.93 3.39
CA GLU A 101 1.58 0.86 3.28
C GLU A 101 2.16 0.55 4.66
N PRO A 102 2.68 -0.68 4.86
CA PRO A 102 3.39 -1.06 6.07
C PRO A 102 4.63 -0.19 6.33
N TYR A 103 5.16 -0.25 7.54
CA TYR A 103 6.41 0.44 7.87
C TYR A 103 7.53 -0.02 6.94
N THR A 104 8.34 0.91 6.46
CA THR A 104 9.55 0.62 5.68
C THR A 104 10.68 0.05 6.53
N SER A 105 10.62 0.28 7.84
CA SER A 105 11.55 -0.26 8.83
C SER A 105 10.88 -0.23 10.20
N ASN A 106 11.05 -1.28 11.01
CA ASN A 106 10.53 -1.31 12.38
C ASN A 106 11.37 -0.48 13.37
N ILE A 107 12.57 -0.07 12.97
CA ILE A 107 13.43 0.85 13.72
C ILE A 107 14.23 1.71 12.75
N TYR A 108 14.23 3.01 12.94
CA TYR A 108 14.97 3.94 12.08
C TYR A 108 15.41 5.19 12.84
N THR A 109 16.44 5.84 12.33
CA THR A 109 16.90 7.12 12.87
C THR A 109 16.20 8.25 12.13
N ARG A 110 15.56 9.13 12.87
CA ARG A 110 14.97 10.36 12.38
C ARG A 110 15.86 11.54 12.71
N ARG A 111 16.29 12.24 11.67
CA ARG A 111 17.08 13.47 11.80
C ARG A 111 16.17 14.68 11.65
N VAL A 112 16.19 15.55 12.62
CA VAL A 112 15.49 16.85 12.65
C VAL A 112 16.45 17.94 13.10
N LEU A 113 16.04 19.21 13.00
CA LEU A 113 16.89 20.34 13.38
C LEU A 113 17.41 20.27 14.82
N SER A 114 16.64 19.69 15.75
CA SER A 114 17.00 19.55 17.17
C SER A 114 17.85 18.31 17.47
N GLY A 115 18.15 17.44 16.49
CA GLY A 115 19.00 16.27 16.71
C GLY A 115 18.53 15.02 15.96
N GLU A 116 19.11 13.88 16.34
CA GLU A 116 18.77 12.56 15.81
C GLU A 116 18.03 11.74 16.87
N PHE A 117 16.92 11.11 16.46
CA PHE A 117 16.09 10.32 17.35
C PHE A 117 15.89 8.92 16.75
N ILE A 118 16.05 7.89 17.58
CA ILE A 118 15.72 6.51 17.21
C ILE A 118 14.23 6.34 17.41
N ILE A 119 13.54 6.01 16.33
CA ILE A 119 12.11 5.72 16.30
C ILE A 119 11.93 4.21 16.16
N VAL A 120 11.14 3.63 17.05
CA VAL A 120 10.80 2.21 17.05
C VAL A 120 9.32 2.07 16.77
N ASN A 121 8.94 1.07 15.97
CA ASN A 121 7.54 0.69 15.81
C ASN A 121 6.94 0.33 17.19
N LYS A 122 6.08 1.22 17.69
CA LYS A 122 5.51 1.12 19.05
C LYS A 122 4.72 -0.18 19.28
N HIS A 123 4.14 -0.74 18.23
CA HIS A 123 3.37 -1.97 18.31
C HIS A 123 4.30 -3.19 18.48
N LEU A 124 5.35 -3.28 17.66
CA LEU A 124 6.39 -4.31 17.79
C LEU A 124 7.08 -4.23 19.16
N LEU A 125 7.48 -3.02 19.59
CA LEU A 125 8.08 -2.80 20.90
C LEU A 125 7.21 -3.36 22.03
N ARG A 126 5.91 -3.03 22.02
CA ARG A 126 4.95 -3.52 23.01
C ARG A 126 4.86 -5.04 23.03
N ASP A 127 4.79 -5.67 21.84
CA ASP A 127 4.60 -7.11 21.75
C ASP A 127 5.88 -7.86 22.12
N LEU A 128 7.07 -7.38 21.74
CA LEU A 128 8.34 -7.93 22.18
C LEU A 128 8.55 -7.76 23.70
N THR A 129 8.14 -6.61 24.27
CA THR A 129 8.20 -6.38 25.71
C THR A 129 7.31 -7.35 26.47
N LYS A 130 6.09 -7.63 25.99
CA LYS A 130 5.19 -8.62 26.60
C LYS A 130 5.76 -10.04 26.60
N LEU A 131 6.57 -10.36 25.60
CA LEU A 131 7.25 -11.66 25.48
C LEU A 131 8.57 -11.72 26.26
N GLY A 132 9.01 -10.61 26.87
CA GLY A 132 10.31 -10.53 27.55
C GLY A 132 11.51 -10.57 26.60
N LEU A 133 11.30 -10.29 25.30
CA LEU A 133 12.32 -10.35 24.24
C LEU A 133 12.96 -9.00 23.93
N TRP A 134 12.45 -7.90 24.52
CA TRP A 134 12.99 -6.57 24.25
C TRP A 134 14.13 -6.22 25.19
N ASP A 135 15.32 -6.08 24.64
CA ASP A 135 16.54 -5.59 25.31
C ASP A 135 17.44 -4.83 24.32
N ASP A 136 18.61 -4.40 24.77
CA ASP A 136 19.57 -3.70 23.92
C ASP A 136 20.18 -4.60 22.83
N ASP A 137 20.29 -5.89 23.07
CA ASP A 137 20.74 -6.86 22.06
C ASP A 137 19.72 -6.99 20.93
N MET A 138 18.45 -7.20 21.27
CA MET A 138 17.34 -7.25 20.31
C MET A 138 17.25 -5.97 19.49
N LYS A 139 17.31 -4.82 20.12
CA LYS A 139 17.34 -3.51 19.44
C LYS A 139 18.47 -3.43 18.41
N ASN A 140 19.70 -3.81 18.80
CA ASN A 140 20.85 -3.74 17.92
C ASN A 140 20.76 -4.73 16.75
N ARG A 141 20.18 -5.93 16.97
CA ARG A 141 19.92 -6.92 15.89
C ARG A 141 18.91 -6.40 14.88
N ILE A 142 17.83 -5.78 15.33
CA ILE A 142 16.83 -5.16 14.44
C ILE A 142 17.47 -4.01 13.64
N ILE A 143 18.30 -3.16 14.25
CA ILE A 143 19.03 -2.10 13.54
C ILE A 143 19.98 -2.70 12.51
N ALA A 144 20.73 -3.74 12.86
CA ALA A 144 21.66 -4.44 11.95
C ALA A 144 20.93 -5.02 10.74
N ALA A 145 19.70 -5.53 10.94
CA ALA A 145 18.83 -6.08 9.91
C ALA A 145 18.01 -5.01 9.15
N ASN A 146 18.38 -3.73 9.17
CA ASN A 146 17.63 -2.64 8.51
C ASN A 146 16.16 -2.51 8.95
N GLY A 147 15.88 -2.88 10.20
CA GLY A 147 14.53 -2.87 10.78
C GLY A 147 13.68 -4.09 10.47
N SER A 148 14.24 -5.10 9.79
CA SER A 148 13.62 -6.40 9.61
C SER A 148 13.74 -7.24 10.90
N ILE A 149 12.72 -8.08 11.15
CA ILE A 149 12.74 -9.09 12.22
C ILE A 149 12.71 -10.52 11.69
N GLN A 150 12.73 -10.70 10.37
CA GLN A 150 12.49 -12.02 9.75
C GLN A 150 13.55 -13.06 10.12
N ASN A 151 14.82 -12.64 10.24
CA ASN A 151 15.95 -13.51 10.54
C ASN A 151 16.28 -13.62 12.05
N ILE A 152 15.39 -13.17 12.93
CA ILE A 152 15.57 -13.25 14.39
C ILE A 152 14.80 -14.47 14.89
N ASN A 153 15.51 -15.56 15.20
CA ASN A 153 14.88 -16.86 15.49
C ASN A 153 13.98 -16.86 16.73
N GLU A 154 14.28 -16.03 17.72
CA GLU A 154 13.56 -15.97 19.00
C GLU A 154 12.18 -15.30 18.85
N ILE A 155 11.95 -14.57 17.78
CA ILE A 155 10.66 -13.93 17.53
C ILE A 155 9.71 -14.95 16.90
N PRO A 156 8.49 -15.11 17.44
CA PRO A 156 7.49 -16.03 16.91
C PRO A 156 7.07 -15.68 15.48
N ASP A 157 6.75 -16.69 14.66
CA ASP A 157 6.42 -16.54 13.25
C ASP A 157 5.17 -15.66 12.99
N ASN A 158 4.18 -15.71 13.90
CA ASN A 158 3.02 -14.83 13.81
C ASN A 158 3.39 -13.35 13.93
N LEU A 159 4.37 -12.99 14.77
CA LEU A 159 4.86 -11.61 14.84
C LEU A 159 5.74 -11.27 13.64
N LYS A 160 6.53 -12.23 13.14
CA LYS A 160 7.27 -12.02 11.89
C LYS A 160 6.35 -11.72 10.73
N ALA A 161 5.26 -12.46 10.57
CA ALA A 161 4.26 -12.22 9.55
C ALA A 161 3.57 -10.84 9.71
N LEU A 162 3.28 -10.44 10.95
CA LEU A 162 2.59 -9.18 11.26
C LEU A 162 3.46 -7.95 11.00
N TYR A 163 4.76 -8.01 11.35
CA TYR A 163 5.69 -6.88 11.30
C TYR A 163 6.66 -6.93 10.13
N ARG A 164 6.26 -7.56 9.01
CA ARG A 164 6.99 -7.42 7.75
C ARG A 164 7.05 -5.96 7.33
N THR A 165 8.21 -5.56 6.86
CA THR A 165 8.41 -4.23 6.28
C THR A 165 7.78 -4.15 4.87
N ALA A 166 7.56 -2.95 4.37
CA ALA A 166 7.04 -2.74 3.01
C ALA A 166 7.92 -3.38 1.92
N TRP A 167 9.21 -3.60 2.20
CA TRP A 167 10.15 -4.27 1.29
C TRP A 167 10.00 -5.79 1.25
N GLU A 168 9.43 -6.37 2.29
CA GLU A 168 9.27 -7.81 2.51
C GLU A 168 7.88 -8.30 2.08
N ILE A 169 7.00 -7.39 1.71
CA ILE A 169 5.64 -7.69 1.25
C ILE A 169 5.60 -7.60 -0.27
N PRO A 170 5.02 -8.59 -0.98
CA PRO A 170 4.81 -8.51 -2.41
C PRO A 170 4.08 -7.23 -2.81
N GLN A 171 4.60 -6.47 -3.76
CA GLN A 171 4.01 -5.20 -4.18
C GLN A 171 2.61 -5.38 -4.78
N ARG A 172 2.33 -6.56 -5.31
CA ARG A 172 0.98 -6.97 -5.72
C ARG A 172 -0.02 -6.82 -4.57
N ALA A 173 0.34 -7.23 -3.35
CA ALA A 173 -0.55 -7.11 -2.19
C ALA A 173 -0.90 -5.65 -1.87
N LEU A 174 0.06 -4.72 -2.03
CA LEU A 174 -0.20 -3.28 -1.86
C LEU A 174 -1.19 -2.76 -2.91
N ILE A 175 -1.04 -3.19 -4.16
CA ILE A 175 -1.93 -2.82 -5.26
C ILE A 175 -3.33 -3.41 -5.05
N ASP A 176 -3.44 -4.68 -4.66
CA ASP A 176 -4.71 -5.34 -4.37
C ASP A 176 -5.45 -4.63 -3.22
N MET A 177 -4.77 -4.34 -2.11
CA MET A 177 -5.33 -3.55 -1.01
C MET A 177 -5.83 -2.17 -1.47
N SER A 178 -5.10 -1.54 -2.39
CA SER A 178 -5.48 -0.25 -2.96
C SER A 178 -6.69 -0.36 -3.89
N ALA A 179 -6.79 -1.44 -4.65
CA ALA A 179 -7.93 -1.71 -5.52
C ALA A 179 -9.20 -2.02 -4.71
N ASP A 180 -9.09 -2.86 -3.67
CA ASP A 180 -10.23 -3.26 -2.83
C ASP A 180 -10.90 -2.03 -2.20
N ARG A 181 -10.13 -1.13 -1.57
CA ARG A 181 -10.70 0.11 -1.02
C ARG A 181 -11.06 1.15 -2.09
N GLY A 182 -10.51 1.04 -3.29
CA GLY A 182 -10.72 1.98 -4.40
C GLY A 182 -12.17 2.10 -4.83
N ALA A 183 -12.98 1.06 -4.64
CA ALA A 183 -14.41 1.06 -4.90
C ALA A 183 -15.16 2.10 -4.05
N TYR A 184 -14.59 2.52 -2.92
CA TYR A 184 -15.18 3.49 -2.00
C TYR A 184 -14.46 4.83 -1.97
N ILE A 185 -13.56 5.10 -2.92
CA ILE A 185 -12.77 6.33 -3.00
C ILE A 185 -13.11 7.08 -4.27
N CYS A 186 -13.67 8.29 -4.13
CA CYS A 186 -14.12 9.10 -5.28
C CYS A 186 -12.95 9.62 -6.12
N GLN A 187 -11.83 9.96 -5.49
CA GLN A 187 -10.63 10.48 -6.14
C GLN A 187 -9.55 9.40 -6.25
N SER A 188 -8.33 9.79 -6.54
CA SER A 188 -7.17 8.91 -6.51
C SER A 188 -6.63 8.73 -5.09
N GLN A 189 -5.69 7.79 -4.94
CA GLN A 189 -5.03 7.46 -3.68
C GLN A 189 -3.54 7.73 -3.78
N SER A 190 -2.92 8.17 -2.70
CA SER A 190 -1.47 8.24 -2.57
C SER A 190 -0.93 6.84 -2.24
N LEU A 191 -0.61 6.08 -3.27
CA LEU A 191 -0.05 4.72 -3.17
C LEU A 191 1.46 4.77 -3.43
N ASN A 192 2.27 4.32 -2.48
CA ASN A 192 3.69 4.10 -2.70
C ASN A 192 3.96 2.64 -3.07
N VAL A 193 4.90 2.43 -3.96
CA VAL A 193 5.37 1.10 -4.38
C VAL A 193 6.86 0.99 -4.04
N PHE A 194 7.30 -0.18 -3.58
CA PHE A 194 8.64 -0.42 -3.06
C PHE A 194 9.35 -1.49 -3.89
N MET A 195 10.39 -1.11 -4.60
CA MET A 195 11.17 -2.03 -5.44
C MET A 195 12.67 -1.83 -5.19
N GLU A 196 13.35 -2.88 -4.71
CA GLU A 196 14.81 -2.82 -4.50
C GLU A 196 15.57 -2.75 -5.83
N ASN A 197 15.19 -3.60 -6.78
CA ASN A 197 15.82 -3.71 -8.10
C ASN A 197 14.82 -3.34 -9.19
N VAL A 198 14.80 -2.06 -9.53
CA VAL A 198 13.90 -1.52 -10.55
C VAL A 198 14.46 -1.76 -11.94
N ASN A 199 13.61 -2.25 -12.84
CA ASN A 199 13.85 -2.27 -14.27
C ASN A 199 12.55 -1.95 -15.04
N THR A 200 12.69 -1.68 -16.33
CA THR A 200 11.54 -1.29 -17.17
C THR A 200 10.44 -2.36 -17.20
N ALA A 201 10.81 -3.64 -17.26
CA ALA A 201 9.85 -4.74 -17.31
C ALA A 201 9.00 -4.81 -16.03
N LYS A 202 9.64 -4.72 -14.84
CA LYS A 202 8.92 -4.68 -13.55
C LYS A 202 7.98 -3.48 -13.45
N LEU A 203 8.44 -2.29 -13.85
CA LEU A 203 7.60 -1.09 -13.85
C LEU A 203 6.42 -1.22 -14.79
N THR A 204 6.64 -1.71 -16.00
CA THR A 204 5.57 -1.93 -16.97
C THR A 204 4.55 -2.92 -16.44
N SER A 205 4.98 -4.08 -15.93
CA SER A 205 4.10 -5.09 -15.34
C SER A 205 3.27 -4.51 -14.19
N MET A 206 3.90 -3.78 -13.26
CA MET A 206 3.20 -3.13 -12.16
C MET A 206 2.14 -2.14 -12.63
N HIS A 207 2.46 -1.27 -13.60
CA HIS A 207 1.51 -0.29 -14.10
C HIS A 207 0.33 -0.94 -14.81
N PHE A 208 0.57 -1.96 -15.63
CA PHE A 208 -0.51 -2.72 -16.28
C PHE A 208 -1.37 -3.48 -15.27
N TYR A 209 -0.75 -4.06 -14.22
CA TYR A 209 -1.49 -4.70 -13.15
C TYR A 209 -2.39 -3.71 -12.41
N SER A 210 -1.86 -2.56 -12.02
CA SER A 210 -2.61 -1.48 -11.37
C SER A 210 -3.78 -0.99 -12.25
N TRP A 211 -3.55 -0.84 -13.54
CA TRP A 211 -4.59 -0.45 -14.50
C TRP A 211 -5.67 -1.54 -14.65
N LYS A 212 -5.29 -2.81 -14.81
CA LYS A 212 -6.25 -3.94 -14.87
C LYS A 212 -7.09 -4.04 -13.59
N LYS A 213 -6.52 -3.70 -12.44
CA LYS A 213 -7.25 -3.64 -11.17
C LYS A 213 -8.16 -2.41 -11.01
N GLY A 214 -8.19 -1.51 -12.00
CA GLY A 214 -9.07 -0.35 -12.02
C GLY A 214 -8.54 0.85 -11.23
N LEU A 215 -7.27 0.89 -10.82
CA LEU A 215 -6.73 2.04 -10.11
C LEU A 215 -6.74 3.28 -11.01
N LYS A 216 -7.22 4.40 -10.49
CA LYS A 216 -7.26 5.70 -11.19
C LYS A 216 -5.87 6.26 -11.43
N THR A 217 -4.92 5.99 -10.51
CA THR A 217 -3.49 6.32 -10.62
C THR A 217 -2.68 5.10 -10.19
N GLY A 218 -1.63 4.76 -10.93
CA GLY A 218 -0.85 3.55 -10.68
C GLY A 218 0.02 3.63 -9.43
N MET A 219 0.60 4.80 -9.14
CA MET A 219 1.39 5.06 -7.93
C MET A 219 1.56 6.55 -7.68
N TYR A 220 1.90 6.91 -6.44
CA TYR A 220 2.35 8.23 -6.02
C TYR A 220 3.87 8.33 -6.07
N TYR A 221 4.58 7.48 -5.30
CA TYR A 221 6.03 7.35 -5.33
C TYR A 221 6.47 5.92 -5.59
N LEU A 222 7.48 5.77 -6.45
CA LEU A 222 8.31 4.58 -6.49
C LEU A 222 9.43 4.76 -5.47
N ARG A 223 9.47 3.93 -4.45
CA ARG A 223 10.54 3.88 -3.46
C ARG A 223 11.54 2.82 -3.85
N THR A 224 12.82 3.18 -3.89
CA THR A 224 13.93 2.27 -4.20
C THR A 224 14.91 2.26 -3.04
N LYS A 225 15.61 1.14 -2.84
CA LYS A 225 16.75 1.11 -1.90
C LYS A 225 17.98 1.68 -2.59
N ALA A 226 18.83 2.37 -1.82
CA ALA A 226 20.13 2.77 -2.30
C ALA A 226 20.99 1.55 -2.65
N ALA A 227 21.80 1.64 -3.70
CA ALA A 227 22.68 0.55 -4.13
C ALA A 227 23.74 0.19 -3.07
N THR A 228 24.05 1.11 -2.16
CA THR A 228 24.95 0.90 -1.02
C THR A 228 24.25 1.26 0.27
N ASP A 229 24.25 0.33 1.21
CA ASP A 229 23.77 0.61 2.57
C ASP A 229 24.61 1.72 3.21
N ALA A 230 23.95 2.69 3.86
CA ALA A 230 24.63 3.68 4.66
C ALA A 230 25.45 2.97 5.75
N ILE A 231 26.72 3.36 5.92
CA ILE A 231 27.60 2.77 6.94
C ILE A 231 26.96 3.01 8.31
N LYS A 232 26.59 1.92 8.97
CA LYS A 232 25.97 1.95 10.31
C LYS A 232 27.11 2.08 11.35
N PHE A 233 27.44 3.31 11.72
CA PHE A 233 28.50 3.57 12.70
C PHE A 233 28.12 3.17 14.14
N THR A 234 26.82 3.03 14.44
CA THR A 234 26.28 2.82 15.78
C THR A 234 26.07 1.36 16.18
N VAL A 235 26.34 0.42 15.29
CA VAL A 235 26.16 -1.02 15.57
C VAL A 235 27.49 -1.67 15.89
N ASP A 236 27.58 -2.34 17.04
CA ASP A 236 28.73 -3.12 17.45
C ASP A 236 29.16 -4.12 16.37
N LYS A 237 30.46 -4.31 16.16
CA LYS A 237 31.01 -5.21 15.11
C LYS A 237 30.45 -6.61 15.17
N LYS A 238 30.10 -7.13 16.37
CA LYS A 238 29.52 -8.46 16.58
C LYS A 238 28.17 -8.68 15.87
N TYR A 239 27.44 -7.62 15.53
CA TYR A 239 26.15 -7.68 14.85
C TYR A 239 26.27 -7.49 13.32
N LYS A 240 27.45 -7.16 12.80
CA LYS A 240 27.68 -6.93 11.37
C LYS A 240 27.86 -8.22 10.56
N GLU A 241 28.03 -9.37 11.23
CA GLU A 241 28.29 -10.67 10.62
C GLU A 241 27.07 -11.60 10.53
N VAL A 242 25.85 -11.05 10.46
CA VAL A 242 24.73 -11.86 9.98
C VAL A 242 24.90 -11.94 8.45
N PRO A 243 25.23 -13.10 7.88
CA PRO A 243 25.31 -13.22 6.43
C PRO A 243 23.93 -12.86 5.89
N ALA A 244 23.79 -11.76 5.18
CA ALA A 244 22.77 -11.71 4.16
C ALA A 244 22.97 -13.00 3.37
N THR A 245 22.00 -13.90 3.37
CA THR A 245 22.00 -15.02 2.45
C THR A 245 22.25 -14.42 1.09
N ALA A 246 23.49 -14.51 0.64
CA ALA A 246 23.87 -14.13 -0.69
C ALA A 246 22.99 -14.99 -1.62
N LYS A 247 21.93 -14.42 -2.13
CA LYS A 247 21.38 -14.90 -3.38
C LYS A 247 22.59 -14.83 -4.32
N ALA A 248 23.10 -15.99 -4.68
CA ALA A 248 24.21 -16.14 -5.60
C ALA A 248 23.93 -15.17 -6.76
N ALA A 249 24.90 -14.30 -7.03
CA ALA A 249 24.86 -13.47 -8.21
C ALA A 249 24.74 -14.41 -9.41
N VAL A 250 23.56 -14.45 -10.00
CA VAL A 250 23.39 -15.07 -11.31
C VAL A 250 24.25 -14.21 -12.24
N PRO A 251 25.21 -14.77 -12.97
CA PRO A 251 25.99 -14.01 -13.90
C PRO A 251 25.05 -13.30 -14.86
N GLU A 252 25.16 -12.01 -14.97
CA GLU A 252 24.44 -11.19 -15.94
C GLU A 252 24.72 -11.75 -17.33
N ALA A 253 23.74 -12.42 -17.93
CA ALA A 253 23.81 -12.78 -19.33
C ALA A 253 23.84 -11.47 -20.13
N PRO A 254 24.63 -11.38 -21.20
CA PRO A 254 24.74 -10.17 -22.01
C PRO A 254 23.32 -9.78 -22.49
N GLU A 255 22.91 -8.55 -22.20
CA GLU A 255 21.64 -8.00 -22.65
C GLU A 255 21.55 -8.07 -24.17
N ALA A 256 20.64 -8.90 -24.66
CA ALA A 256 20.25 -8.85 -26.07
C ALA A 256 19.59 -7.48 -26.36
N PRO A 257 19.81 -6.90 -27.54
CA PRO A 257 19.23 -5.60 -27.88
C PRO A 257 17.70 -5.68 -27.79
N ARG A 258 17.13 -4.81 -26.99
CA ARG A 258 15.67 -4.74 -26.73
C ARG A 258 14.96 -4.28 -27.99
N LYS A 259 14.04 -5.10 -28.50
CA LYS A 259 13.11 -4.68 -29.56
C LYS A 259 12.12 -3.64 -28.99
N ALA A 260 11.80 -2.61 -29.75
CA ALA A 260 10.71 -1.71 -29.42
C ALA A 260 9.38 -2.51 -29.48
N ILE A 261 8.37 -2.10 -28.68
CA ILE A 261 7.06 -2.79 -28.64
C ILE A 261 6.45 -2.91 -30.04
N GLN A 262 6.74 -1.98 -30.93
CA GLN A 262 6.30 -1.96 -32.33
C GLN A 262 6.98 -3.04 -33.21
N ASP A 263 8.11 -3.58 -32.75
CA ASP A 263 8.90 -4.60 -33.47
C ASP A 263 8.74 -6.00 -32.83
N MET A 264 7.87 -6.15 -31.83
CA MET A 264 7.57 -7.42 -31.18
C MET A 264 6.54 -8.20 -31.97
N THR A 265 6.78 -9.51 -32.12
CA THR A 265 5.80 -10.41 -32.73
C THR A 265 4.56 -10.58 -31.86
N ASP A 266 3.42 -10.97 -32.44
CA ASP A 266 2.20 -11.24 -31.70
C ASP A 266 2.39 -12.28 -30.58
N GLU A 267 3.30 -13.25 -30.78
CA GLU A 267 3.69 -14.22 -29.73
C GLU A 267 4.48 -13.59 -28.59
N GLU A 268 5.38 -12.66 -28.87
CA GLU A 268 6.14 -11.93 -27.83
C GLU A 268 5.21 -10.97 -27.04
N GLN A 269 4.24 -10.36 -27.71
CA GLN A 269 3.21 -9.54 -27.07
C GLN A 269 2.25 -10.40 -26.24
N ALA A 270 1.87 -11.58 -26.73
CA ALA A 270 1.05 -12.54 -26.00
C ALA A 270 1.78 -13.14 -24.79
N ALA A 271 3.08 -13.43 -24.89
CA ALA A 271 3.89 -13.88 -23.76
C ALA A 271 4.03 -12.81 -22.68
N MET A 272 4.15 -11.54 -23.07
CA MET A 272 4.14 -10.41 -22.17
C MET A 272 2.77 -10.23 -21.48
N ALA A 273 1.67 -10.43 -22.20
CA ALA A 273 0.31 -10.44 -21.67
C ALA A 273 0.07 -11.66 -20.74
N CYS A 274 0.56 -12.85 -21.13
CA CYS A 274 0.41 -14.09 -20.38
C CYS A 274 1.16 -14.05 -19.03
N SER A 275 2.33 -13.41 -18.95
CA SER A 275 3.04 -13.20 -17.67
C SER A 275 2.27 -12.29 -16.72
N ILE A 276 1.35 -11.49 -17.24
CA ILE A 276 0.44 -10.64 -16.47
C ILE A 276 -0.81 -11.41 -16.01
N GLU A 277 -1.25 -12.40 -16.78
CA GLU A 277 -2.47 -13.19 -16.50
C GLU A 277 -2.24 -14.36 -15.52
N ASN A 278 -1.08 -14.99 -15.56
CA ASN A 278 -0.72 -16.12 -14.68
C ASN A 278 -0.06 -15.63 -13.40
N GLY A 279 -0.85 -14.99 -12.56
CA GLY A 279 -0.41 -14.20 -11.40
C GLY A 279 0.37 -14.91 -10.29
N ASP A 280 0.42 -16.25 -10.23
CA ASP A 280 1.12 -17.00 -9.19
C ASP A 280 2.57 -17.37 -9.56
N ASP A 281 2.92 -17.33 -10.85
CA ASP A 281 4.26 -17.63 -11.36
C ASP A 281 5.03 -16.39 -11.86
N CYS A 282 4.52 -15.19 -11.62
CA CYS A 282 5.18 -13.98 -12.08
C CYS A 282 6.31 -13.56 -11.11
N GLU A 283 7.52 -14.01 -11.37
CA GLU A 283 8.76 -13.58 -10.66
C GLU A 283 8.98 -12.04 -10.66
N MET A 284 8.18 -11.30 -11.45
CA MET A 284 8.33 -9.85 -11.60
C MET A 284 7.58 -9.03 -10.56
N CYS A 285 6.62 -9.62 -9.85
CA CYS A 285 5.84 -8.95 -8.80
C CYS A 285 6.03 -9.56 -7.40
N SER A 286 6.83 -10.64 -7.26
CA SER A 286 7.17 -11.25 -5.97
C SER A 286 8.31 -10.54 -5.25
#